data_6c56c6978321bb0d9f999d9c53c7aa0a
#
_entry.id   6c56c6978321bb0d9f999d9c53c7aa0a
#
_cell.length_a   1.000
_cell.length_b   1.000
_cell.length_c   1.000
_cell.angle_alpha   90.00
_cell.angle_beta   90.00
_cell.angle_gamma   90.00
#
_symmetry.space_group_name_H-M   'P 1'
#
loop_
_entity.id
_entity.type
_entity.pdbx_description
1 polymer ?
#
loop_
_entity_poly.entity_id
_entity_poly.type
_entity_poly.pdbx_seq_one_letter_code
_entity_poly.pdbx_strand_id
1 'polypeptide(L)'
;MKLLNTIMCAFLLVGLTDLYAQTPVLNVEGGRIEGVVDEEGVTVYKGIPYAAPPVGELRWKHPQPVQPWQGVRKCDRFGAASLQSKATKGTFYWKEFYQNGSPEMSEDCLYLNVWTPAAGKKESKLPVMVWIHGGAFQNGFGHEIEFDGDAYAQKGVVLVTLNYRLGMCGFLAHPFLNAENEGKGSGNYGIFDQLAALKWVKQNIEAFGGNPDNVTVFGQSAGAGSVQALISSPLAKGYIQRAIIQSGGGLGGIISTKSLQDAEEAGKAMWEASGYTTLEQMRACPTDKFQEVMMTYMKTLKTFNGLPYSPCVDGQLLEASVHDVALQNNELDIPYMIGYTSEDIAPPVMKKAAVDWSLLLEKQGRQPAYVYCFSRDLPGEDMPAAQGGFGDMKGAFHSSELWYMFGTLDKCWRPMEKVDYELSERMVSYWTNFAKTGSPNGEGLPVWKPCTKADNHIQDLNVK
;
A
#
# COMPACT_ATOMS: atom_id res chain seq x y z
N MET A 1 42.23 -74.28 -14.27
CA MET A 1 42.28 -73.00 -15.00
C MET A 1 40.86 -72.40 -15.08
N LYS A 2 40.55 -71.48 -14.23
CA LYS A 2 39.29 -70.76 -14.26
C LYS A 2 39.63 -69.25 -14.43
N LEU A 3 39.26 -68.69 -15.57
CA LEU A 3 39.37 -67.27 -15.82
C LEU A 3 38.27 -66.54 -15.00
N LEU A 4 38.68 -65.63 -14.18
CA LEU A 4 37.77 -64.65 -13.52
C LEU A 4 37.63 -63.41 -14.44
N ASN A 5 36.45 -63.21 -14.96
CA ASN A 5 36.06 -61.94 -15.63
C ASN A 5 35.62 -60.90 -14.56
N THR A 6 36.42 -59.88 -14.36
CA THR A 6 36.09 -58.74 -13.53
C THR A 6 35.34 -57.71 -14.40
N ILE A 7 34.02 -57.53 -14.19
CA ILE A 7 33.22 -56.50 -14.80
C ILE A 7 33.41 -55.30 -13.93
N MET A 8 34.02 -54.25 -14.48
CA MET A 8 34.15 -52.90 -13.86
C MET A 8 32.92 -52.08 -14.20
N CYS A 9 31.98 -51.99 -13.24
CA CYS A 9 30.88 -51.07 -13.35
C CYS A 9 31.36 -49.62 -13.09
N ALA A 10 31.48 -48.83 -14.16
CA ALA A 10 31.68 -47.39 -14.05
C ALA A 10 30.35 -46.77 -13.64
N PHE A 11 30.23 -46.34 -12.39
CA PHE A 11 29.12 -45.44 -11.96
C PHE A 11 29.37 -44.04 -12.53
N LEU A 12 28.61 -43.67 -13.56
CA LEU A 12 28.44 -42.27 -13.94
C LEU A 12 27.66 -41.57 -12.82
N LEU A 13 28.37 -40.84 -11.97
CA LEU A 13 27.77 -39.82 -11.14
C LEU A 13 27.34 -38.66 -12.09
N VAL A 14 26.10 -38.70 -12.56
CA VAL A 14 25.45 -37.52 -13.11
C VAL A 14 25.19 -36.60 -11.93
N GLY A 15 26.00 -35.56 -11.76
CA GLY A 15 25.77 -34.52 -10.82
C GLY A 15 24.45 -33.79 -11.23
N LEU A 16 23.42 -34.00 -10.47
CA LEU A 16 22.26 -33.11 -10.46
C LEU A 16 22.77 -31.76 -9.95
N THR A 17 23.25 -30.91 -10.86
CA THR A 17 23.32 -29.50 -10.61
C THR A 17 21.88 -29.04 -10.57
N ASP A 18 21.36 -28.68 -9.39
CA ASP A 18 20.13 -27.93 -9.23
C ASP A 18 20.26 -26.73 -10.14
N LEU A 19 19.58 -26.74 -11.29
CA LEU A 19 19.33 -25.55 -12.11
C LEU A 19 18.34 -24.70 -11.34
N TYR A 20 18.79 -24.02 -10.29
CA TYR A 20 18.08 -22.84 -9.84
C TYR A 20 18.03 -21.89 -11.04
N ALA A 21 16.83 -21.63 -11.54
CA ALA A 21 16.63 -20.67 -12.61
C ALA A 21 17.24 -19.34 -12.15
N GLN A 22 18.35 -18.95 -12.79
CA GLN A 22 19.05 -17.73 -12.41
C GLN A 22 18.13 -16.56 -12.73
N THR A 23 17.74 -15.79 -11.71
CA THR A 23 16.92 -14.61 -11.89
C THR A 23 17.62 -13.62 -12.82
N PRO A 24 16.92 -13.02 -13.78
CA PRO A 24 17.53 -12.05 -14.67
C PRO A 24 18.02 -10.84 -13.88
N VAL A 25 19.24 -10.38 -14.17
CA VAL A 25 19.74 -9.09 -13.68
C VAL A 25 19.06 -7.98 -14.48
N LEU A 26 18.32 -7.12 -13.81
CA LEU A 26 17.60 -6.00 -14.41
C LEU A 26 18.36 -4.70 -14.23
N ASN A 27 18.21 -3.79 -15.20
CA ASN A 27 18.67 -2.41 -15.09
C ASN A 27 17.48 -1.53 -14.67
N VAL A 28 17.64 -0.79 -13.58
CA VAL A 28 16.68 0.17 -13.05
C VAL A 28 17.37 1.48 -12.74
N GLU A 29 16.60 2.51 -12.39
CA GLU A 29 17.17 3.75 -11.86
C GLU A 29 18.08 3.44 -10.65
N GLY A 30 19.28 4.00 -10.69
CA GLY A 30 20.32 3.77 -9.67
C GLY A 30 21.29 2.63 -10.00
N GLY A 31 20.92 1.59 -10.76
CA GLY A 31 21.87 0.54 -11.10
C GLY A 31 21.25 -0.81 -11.48
N ARG A 32 22.04 -1.89 -11.29
CA ARG A 32 21.60 -3.24 -11.59
C ARG A 32 21.10 -3.96 -10.34
N ILE A 33 20.04 -4.75 -10.50
CA ILE A 33 19.41 -5.51 -9.40
C ILE A 33 19.24 -6.97 -9.82
N GLU A 34 19.23 -7.84 -8.83
CA GLU A 34 18.92 -9.27 -8.97
C GLU A 34 17.95 -9.69 -7.86
N GLY A 35 16.82 -10.30 -8.24
CA GLY A 35 15.80 -10.80 -7.33
C GLY A 35 16.00 -12.27 -6.93
N VAL A 36 14.93 -12.86 -6.46
CA VAL A 36 14.85 -14.30 -6.15
C VAL A 36 13.63 -14.90 -6.85
N VAL A 37 13.68 -16.20 -7.11
CA VAL A 37 12.48 -16.97 -7.46
C VAL A 37 11.98 -17.61 -6.17
N ASP A 38 10.69 -17.41 -5.87
CA ASP A 38 10.06 -18.02 -4.71
C ASP A 38 9.64 -19.48 -4.96
N GLU A 39 8.99 -20.09 -3.97
CA GLU A 39 8.54 -21.48 -4.03
C GLU A 39 7.44 -21.70 -5.08
N GLU A 40 6.67 -20.66 -5.40
CA GLU A 40 5.59 -20.68 -6.40
C GLU A 40 6.10 -20.41 -7.83
N GLY A 41 7.40 -20.18 -8.00
CA GLY A 41 8.02 -19.87 -9.30
C GLY A 41 7.87 -18.43 -9.76
N VAL A 42 7.41 -17.53 -8.90
CA VAL A 42 7.32 -16.11 -9.16
C VAL A 42 8.67 -15.44 -8.91
N THR A 43 9.04 -14.48 -9.75
CA THR A 43 10.25 -13.69 -9.52
C THR A 43 9.92 -12.50 -8.63
N VAL A 44 10.62 -12.40 -7.50
CA VAL A 44 10.43 -11.36 -6.50
C VAL A 44 11.69 -10.51 -6.33
N TYR A 45 11.53 -9.20 -6.37
CA TYR A 45 12.58 -8.24 -6.07
C TYR A 45 12.18 -7.46 -4.81
N LYS A 46 12.89 -7.68 -3.71
CA LYS A 46 12.60 -7.10 -2.39
C LYS A 46 13.56 -5.96 -2.08
N GLY A 47 13.07 -4.85 -1.51
CA GLY A 47 13.89 -3.75 -1.00
C GLY A 47 14.63 -2.96 -2.10
N ILE A 48 13.95 -2.66 -3.21
CA ILE A 48 14.47 -1.78 -4.25
C ILE A 48 14.31 -0.32 -3.77
N PRO A 49 15.40 0.48 -3.67
CA PRO A 49 15.27 1.90 -3.33
C PRO A 49 14.63 2.66 -4.51
N TYR A 50 13.61 3.46 -4.23
CA TYR A 50 12.94 4.32 -5.23
C TYR A 50 13.21 5.82 -5.03
N ALA A 51 13.89 6.17 -3.94
CA ALA A 51 14.36 7.52 -3.64
C ALA A 51 15.60 7.45 -2.74
N ALA A 52 16.32 8.56 -2.62
CA ALA A 52 17.42 8.70 -1.67
C ALA A 52 16.90 8.60 -0.22
N PRO A 53 17.68 8.06 0.74
CA PRO A 53 17.31 8.03 2.15
C PRO A 53 16.93 9.41 2.68
N PRO A 54 15.74 9.61 3.26
CA PRO A 54 15.28 10.92 3.74
C PRO A 54 15.80 11.22 5.15
N VAL A 55 17.11 11.17 5.33
CA VAL A 55 17.82 11.31 6.61
C VAL A 55 18.58 12.64 6.71
N GLY A 56 18.85 13.10 7.93
CA GLY A 56 19.62 14.32 8.17
C GLY A 56 18.99 15.54 7.50
N GLU A 57 19.74 16.21 6.61
CA GLU A 57 19.27 17.38 5.87
C GLU A 57 18.10 17.10 4.92
N LEU A 58 17.86 15.84 4.56
CA LEU A 58 16.72 15.41 3.73
C LEU A 58 15.46 15.09 4.55
N ARG A 59 15.54 15.09 5.89
CA ARG A 59 14.39 14.96 6.77
C ARG A 59 13.40 16.09 6.50
N TRP A 60 12.12 15.76 6.23
CA TRP A 60 11.06 16.69 5.81
C TRP A 60 11.36 17.47 4.52
N LYS A 61 12.10 16.86 3.60
CA LYS A 61 12.17 17.32 2.21
C LYS A 61 11.43 16.35 1.30
N HIS A 62 11.05 16.82 0.13
CA HIS A 62 10.50 15.95 -0.90
C HIS A 62 11.53 14.87 -1.26
N PRO A 63 11.07 13.65 -1.65
CA PRO A 63 11.98 12.58 -2.03
C PRO A 63 12.93 13.03 -3.13
N GLN A 64 14.21 12.69 -2.95
CA GLN A 64 15.28 13.01 -3.89
C GLN A 64 15.59 11.79 -4.76
N PRO A 65 16.17 11.97 -5.96
CA PRO A 65 16.53 10.85 -6.85
C PRO A 65 17.38 9.79 -6.14
N VAL A 66 17.20 8.54 -6.55
CA VAL A 66 18.00 7.42 -6.05
C VAL A 66 19.49 7.67 -6.28
N GLN A 67 20.30 7.38 -5.28
CA GLN A 67 21.76 7.44 -5.43
C GLN A 67 22.25 6.21 -6.19
N PRO A 68 23.04 6.39 -7.26
CA PRO A 68 23.58 5.28 -8.04
C PRO A 68 24.49 4.36 -7.21
N TRP A 69 24.42 3.05 -7.48
CA TRP A 69 25.31 2.07 -6.87
C TRP A 69 26.12 1.31 -7.91
N GLN A 70 27.24 0.74 -7.46
CA GLN A 70 28.09 -0.10 -8.30
C GLN A 70 27.74 -1.60 -8.14
N GLY A 71 28.02 -2.39 -9.19
CA GLY A 71 27.78 -3.82 -9.17
C GLY A 71 26.30 -4.21 -9.34
N VAL A 72 25.93 -5.37 -8.81
CA VAL A 72 24.56 -5.90 -8.80
C VAL A 72 24.08 -5.93 -7.36
N ARG A 73 23.01 -5.16 -7.08
CA ARG A 73 22.34 -5.16 -5.78
C ARG A 73 21.46 -6.40 -5.67
N LYS A 74 21.65 -7.19 -4.61
CA LYS A 74 20.75 -8.29 -4.28
C LYS A 74 19.47 -7.74 -3.69
N CYS A 75 18.34 -8.05 -4.31
CA CYS A 75 16.99 -7.69 -3.87
C CYS A 75 16.28 -8.93 -3.32
N ASP A 76 16.93 -9.58 -2.35
CA ASP A 76 16.52 -10.83 -1.72
C ASP A 76 15.88 -10.66 -0.33
N ARG A 77 15.89 -9.43 0.20
CA ARG A 77 15.30 -9.06 1.50
C ARG A 77 14.58 -7.73 1.42
N PHE A 78 13.53 -7.59 2.22
CA PHE A 78 12.77 -6.36 2.32
C PHE A 78 13.63 -5.23 2.92
N GLY A 79 13.37 -4.00 2.48
CA GLY A 79 13.94 -2.79 3.10
C GLY A 79 13.29 -2.48 4.43
N ALA A 80 13.95 -1.63 5.23
CA ALA A 80 13.40 -1.19 6.50
C ALA A 80 12.05 -0.48 6.33
N ALA A 81 11.16 -0.65 7.30
CA ALA A 81 9.91 0.10 7.39
C ALA A 81 10.17 1.52 7.92
N SER A 82 9.22 2.43 7.72
CA SER A 82 9.27 3.76 8.34
C SER A 82 9.22 3.67 9.85
N LEU A 83 9.78 4.66 10.52
CA LEU A 83 9.73 4.77 11.97
C LEU A 83 8.28 4.77 12.46
N GLN A 84 7.97 3.89 13.38
CA GLN A 84 6.63 3.69 13.94
C GLN A 84 6.71 2.96 15.28
N SER A 85 5.59 2.89 15.99
CA SER A 85 5.48 2.08 17.21
C SER A 85 5.52 0.59 16.84
N LYS A 86 6.24 -0.20 17.65
CA LYS A 86 6.20 -1.66 17.50
C LYS A 86 4.82 -2.19 17.87
N ALA A 87 4.32 -3.16 17.12
CA ALA A 87 3.08 -3.84 17.45
C ALA A 87 3.20 -4.52 18.82
N THR A 88 2.24 -4.24 19.70
CA THR A 88 2.24 -4.80 21.07
C THR A 88 1.76 -6.24 21.04
N LYS A 89 2.61 -7.17 21.48
CA LYS A 89 2.27 -8.59 21.57
C LYS A 89 0.99 -8.81 22.37
N GLY A 90 0.09 -9.62 21.84
CA GLY A 90 -1.20 -9.93 22.48
C GLY A 90 -2.34 -8.96 22.11
N THR A 91 -2.06 -7.89 21.38
CA THR A 91 -3.13 -7.07 20.77
C THR A 91 -3.71 -7.77 19.55
N PHE A 92 -4.92 -7.35 19.15
CA PHE A 92 -5.59 -7.89 17.96
C PHE A 92 -4.72 -7.76 16.71
N TYR A 93 -4.26 -6.56 16.37
CA TYR A 93 -3.45 -6.34 15.16
C TYR A 93 -2.14 -7.14 15.18
N TRP A 94 -1.54 -7.33 16.36
CA TRP A 94 -0.37 -8.20 16.46
C TRP A 94 -0.72 -9.65 16.13
N LYS A 95 -1.84 -10.17 16.66
CA LYS A 95 -2.29 -11.53 16.38
C LYS A 95 -2.72 -11.71 14.92
N GLU A 96 -3.33 -10.70 14.32
CA GLU A 96 -3.86 -10.78 12.97
C GLU A 96 -2.75 -10.62 11.91
N PHE A 97 -1.92 -9.58 12.00
CA PHE A 97 -1.04 -9.18 10.90
C PHE A 97 0.46 -9.16 11.25
N TYR A 98 0.84 -9.20 12.53
CA TYR A 98 2.22 -9.02 12.97
C TYR A 98 2.79 -10.21 13.73
N GLN A 99 2.30 -11.43 13.47
CA GLN A 99 2.79 -12.65 14.15
C GLN A 99 4.28 -12.89 13.93
N ASN A 100 4.83 -12.48 12.79
CA ASN A 100 6.25 -12.55 12.47
C ASN A 100 7.08 -11.47 13.16
N GLY A 101 6.45 -10.63 14.00
CA GLY A 101 7.09 -9.52 14.70
C GLY A 101 7.11 -8.23 13.88
N SER A 102 7.68 -7.18 14.49
CA SER A 102 7.86 -5.91 13.80
C SER A 102 9.11 -5.96 12.91
N PRO A 103 9.07 -5.36 11.72
CA PRO A 103 10.23 -5.30 10.82
C PRO A 103 11.34 -4.41 11.41
N GLU A 104 12.51 -4.44 10.78
CA GLU A 104 13.51 -3.38 10.97
C GLU A 104 12.90 -2.02 10.60
N MET A 105 13.15 -1.00 11.41
CA MET A 105 12.60 0.35 11.22
C MET A 105 13.72 1.36 11.09
N SER A 106 13.60 2.27 10.11
CA SER A 106 14.59 3.31 9.84
C SER A 106 13.93 4.54 9.23
N GLU A 107 14.59 5.70 9.29
CA GLU A 107 14.26 6.82 8.41
C GLU A 107 14.62 6.50 6.95
N ASP A 108 15.68 5.70 6.73
CA ASP A 108 15.97 5.11 5.41
C ASP A 108 14.98 3.97 5.13
N CYS A 109 13.79 4.34 4.65
CA CYS A 109 12.66 3.43 4.46
C CYS A 109 12.05 3.47 3.06
N LEU A 110 12.57 4.28 2.13
CA LEU A 110 11.96 4.49 0.81
C LEU A 110 12.30 3.35 -0.15
N TYR A 111 11.72 2.20 0.13
CA TYR A 111 11.88 0.95 -0.62
C TYR A 111 10.55 0.44 -1.15
N LEU A 112 10.61 -0.20 -2.32
CA LEU A 112 9.49 -0.93 -2.89
C LEU A 112 9.88 -2.38 -3.20
N ASN A 113 8.87 -3.21 -3.44
CA ASN A 113 9.02 -4.62 -3.78
C ASN A 113 8.21 -4.91 -5.04
N VAL A 114 8.67 -5.84 -5.87
CA VAL A 114 8.02 -6.21 -7.13
C VAL A 114 7.90 -7.70 -7.25
N TRP A 115 6.67 -8.22 -7.46
CA TRP A 115 6.37 -9.59 -7.85
C TRP A 115 6.00 -9.62 -9.33
N THR A 116 6.62 -10.51 -10.08
CA THR A 116 6.36 -10.59 -11.52
C THR A 116 6.54 -12.00 -12.10
N PRO A 117 5.65 -12.43 -13.00
CA PRO A 117 5.86 -13.67 -13.77
C PRO A 117 6.70 -13.44 -15.04
N ALA A 118 7.15 -12.22 -15.30
CA ALA A 118 7.74 -11.83 -16.59
C ALA A 118 9.01 -10.98 -16.45
N ALA A 119 9.84 -11.26 -15.42
CA ALA A 119 11.12 -10.57 -15.22
C ALA A 119 12.00 -10.61 -16.49
N GLY A 120 12.47 -9.44 -16.94
CA GLY A 120 13.28 -9.29 -18.16
C GLY A 120 12.52 -9.35 -19.48
N LYS A 121 11.21 -9.61 -19.48
CA LYS A 121 10.36 -9.76 -20.67
C LYS A 121 9.56 -8.50 -20.95
N LYS A 122 10.21 -7.45 -21.43
CA LYS A 122 9.58 -6.11 -21.68
C LYS A 122 8.36 -6.14 -22.59
N GLU A 123 8.33 -7.09 -23.52
CA GLU A 123 7.22 -7.29 -24.48
C GLU A 123 5.93 -7.83 -23.83
N SER A 124 6.00 -8.32 -22.60
CA SER A 124 4.84 -8.89 -21.92
C SER A 124 3.75 -7.86 -21.63
N LYS A 125 4.13 -6.60 -21.36
CA LYS A 125 3.20 -5.48 -21.16
C LYS A 125 2.06 -5.79 -20.17
N LEU A 126 2.39 -6.49 -19.08
CA LEU A 126 1.42 -6.91 -18.07
C LEU A 126 0.84 -5.68 -17.33
N PRO A 127 -0.43 -5.73 -16.90
CA PRO A 127 -0.97 -4.71 -16.01
C PRO A 127 -0.18 -4.67 -14.70
N VAL A 128 -0.05 -3.47 -14.14
CA VAL A 128 0.68 -3.21 -12.91
C VAL A 128 -0.30 -2.77 -11.83
N MET A 129 -0.19 -3.36 -10.65
CA MET A 129 -0.93 -2.92 -9.47
C MET A 129 0.05 -2.42 -8.41
N VAL A 130 -0.19 -1.21 -7.88
CA VAL A 130 0.66 -0.57 -6.88
C VAL A 130 -0.12 -0.46 -5.57
N TRP A 131 0.30 -1.21 -4.57
CA TRP A 131 -0.31 -1.25 -3.25
C TRP A 131 0.24 -0.16 -2.34
N ILE A 132 -0.68 0.58 -1.70
CA ILE A 132 -0.37 1.55 -0.66
C ILE A 132 -1.04 1.07 0.64
N HIS A 133 -0.21 0.68 1.63
CA HIS A 133 -0.69 0.15 2.89
C HIS A 133 -1.41 1.18 3.75
N GLY A 134 -2.26 0.70 4.66
CA GLY A 134 -2.98 1.50 5.65
C GLY A 134 -2.15 1.81 6.90
N GLY A 135 -2.86 1.88 8.06
CA GLY A 135 -2.22 2.09 9.37
C GLY A 135 -2.29 3.53 9.87
N ALA A 136 -3.36 4.26 9.53
CA ALA A 136 -3.66 5.62 10.03
C ALA A 136 -2.55 6.65 9.77
N PHE A 137 -1.74 6.46 8.73
CA PHE A 137 -0.53 7.24 8.42
C PHE A 137 0.55 7.21 9.50
N GLN A 138 0.47 6.28 10.46
CA GLN A 138 1.37 6.14 11.60
C GLN A 138 2.07 4.80 11.67
N ASN A 139 1.45 3.76 11.14
CA ASN A 139 1.92 2.37 11.18
C ASN A 139 1.78 1.72 9.82
N GLY A 140 2.33 0.52 9.69
CA GLY A 140 2.25 -0.28 8.49
C GLY A 140 3.53 -0.29 7.67
N PHE A 141 3.62 -1.22 6.75
CA PHE A 141 4.73 -1.36 5.81
C PHE A 141 4.31 -2.22 4.63
N GLY A 142 4.98 -2.06 3.49
CA GLY A 142 4.60 -2.69 2.23
C GLY A 142 4.88 -4.19 2.13
N HIS A 143 5.30 -4.85 3.21
CA HIS A 143 5.59 -6.28 3.26
C HIS A 143 5.02 -6.93 4.54
N GLU A 144 3.86 -6.46 4.99
CA GLU A 144 3.07 -7.18 6.00
C GLU A 144 2.73 -8.57 5.48
N ILE A 145 2.51 -9.52 6.38
CA ILE A 145 2.40 -10.94 6.04
C ILE A 145 1.29 -11.24 5.01
N GLU A 146 0.25 -10.43 5.01
CA GLU A 146 -0.87 -10.52 4.06
C GLU A 146 -0.55 -9.91 2.69
N PHE A 147 0.48 -9.04 2.56
CA PHE A 147 0.81 -8.36 1.30
C PHE A 147 1.81 -9.17 0.50
N ASP A 148 1.32 -10.15 -0.23
CA ASP A 148 2.11 -11.00 -1.10
C ASP A 148 1.59 -10.93 -2.54
N GLY A 149 2.50 -11.06 -3.51
CA GLY A 149 2.16 -10.85 -4.91
C GLY A 149 1.95 -12.11 -5.73
N ASP A 150 2.10 -13.29 -5.15
CA ASP A 150 2.10 -14.56 -5.88
C ASP A 150 0.77 -14.79 -6.61
N ALA A 151 -0.36 -14.61 -5.92
CA ALA A 151 -1.68 -14.77 -6.52
C ALA A 151 -1.92 -13.79 -7.69
N TYR A 152 -1.37 -12.57 -7.61
CA TYR A 152 -1.45 -11.57 -8.67
C TYR A 152 -0.56 -11.94 -9.86
N ALA A 153 0.66 -12.38 -9.58
CA ALA A 153 1.59 -12.83 -10.61
C ALA A 153 1.05 -14.03 -11.38
N GLN A 154 0.45 -15.00 -10.69
CA GLN A 154 -0.22 -16.15 -11.30
C GLN A 154 -1.39 -15.75 -12.20
N LYS A 155 -2.05 -14.62 -11.92
CA LYS A 155 -3.09 -14.00 -12.79
C LYS A 155 -2.52 -13.11 -13.88
N GLY A 156 -1.19 -13.05 -14.06
CA GLY A 156 -0.53 -12.24 -15.10
C GLY A 156 -0.55 -10.74 -14.79
N VAL A 157 -0.39 -10.35 -13.53
CA VAL A 157 -0.29 -8.97 -13.07
C VAL A 157 1.04 -8.77 -12.36
N VAL A 158 1.71 -7.65 -12.58
CA VAL A 158 2.87 -7.24 -11.78
C VAL A 158 2.37 -6.51 -10.55
N LEU A 159 2.68 -7.03 -9.35
CA LEU A 159 2.39 -6.33 -8.11
C LEU A 159 3.61 -5.55 -7.63
N VAL A 160 3.37 -4.30 -7.22
CA VAL A 160 4.34 -3.45 -6.54
C VAL A 160 3.77 -3.09 -5.17
N THR A 161 4.54 -3.30 -4.10
CA THR A 161 4.23 -2.77 -2.77
C THR A 161 5.32 -1.79 -2.35
N LEU A 162 5.02 -0.84 -1.49
CA LEU A 162 5.98 0.19 -1.11
C LEU A 162 5.86 0.60 0.36
N ASN A 163 6.99 1.03 0.92
CA ASN A 163 7.02 1.79 2.16
C ASN A 163 7.02 3.28 1.83
N TYR A 164 6.46 4.09 2.71
CA TYR A 164 6.49 5.56 2.65
C TYR A 164 6.66 6.12 4.05
N ARG A 165 7.13 7.35 4.18
CA ARG A 165 7.30 7.99 5.48
C ARG A 165 5.98 8.14 6.22
N LEU A 166 5.98 7.79 7.50
CA LEU A 166 4.83 7.78 8.38
C LEU A 166 4.97 8.81 9.52
N GLY A 167 3.87 9.08 10.20
CA GLY A 167 3.85 9.93 11.39
C GLY A 167 4.50 11.29 11.16
N MET A 168 5.31 11.74 12.11
CA MET A 168 6.07 12.98 12.00
C MET A 168 6.99 13.02 10.77
N CYS A 169 7.59 11.90 10.41
CA CYS A 169 8.52 11.87 9.28
C CYS A 169 7.82 12.13 7.95
N GLY A 170 6.55 11.69 7.84
CA GLY A 170 5.79 11.77 6.60
C GLY A 170 4.76 12.89 6.53
N PHE A 171 4.27 13.38 7.67
CA PHE A 171 3.08 14.25 7.68
C PHE A 171 3.19 15.46 8.61
N LEU A 172 4.37 15.80 9.09
CA LEU A 172 4.57 17.02 9.89
C LEU A 172 4.41 18.26 9.00
N ALA A 173 3.42 19.08 9.28
CA ALA A 173 3.34 20.44 8.76
C ALA A 173 3.79 21.42 9.84
N HIS A 174 4.60 22.42 9.48
CA HIS A 174 5.08 23.43 10.41
C HIS A 174 5.46 24.71 9.66
N PRO A 175 5.24 25.91 10.24
CA PRO A 175 5.61 27.18 9.59
C PRO A 175 7.08 27.28 9.19
N PHE A 176 8.01 26.73 9.97
CA PHE A 176 9.43 26.70 9.61
C PHE A 176 9.68 25.87 8.34
N LEU A 177 9.01 24.73 8.20
CA LEU A 177 9.11 23.89 7.02
C LEU A 177 8.47 24.56 5.80
N ASN A 178 7.34 25.24 6.02
CA ASN A 178 6.69 26.05 4.98
C ASN A 178 7.59 27.21 4.53
N ALA A 179 8.20 27.94 5.49
CA ALA A 179 9.14 29.01 5.18
C ALA A 179 10.38 28.51 4.42
N GLU A 180 10.95 27.37 4.82
CA GLU A 180 12.06 26.73 4.10
C GLU A 180 11.67 26.34 2.66
N ASN A 181 10.40 25.97 2.45
CA ASN A 181 9.85 25.65 1.14
C ASN A 181 9.30 26.89 0.40
N GLU A 182 9.80 28.08 0.73
CA GLU A 182 9.44 29.35 0.08
C GLU A 182 7.94 29.67 0.14
N GLY A 183 7.24 29.23 1.19
CA GLY A 183 5.80 29.42 1.36
C GLY A 183 4.92 28.49 0.53
N LYS A 184 5.51 27.45 -0.09
CA LYS A 184 4.79 26.49 -0.91
C LYS A 184 4.19 25.32 -0.11
N GLY A 185 3.93 25.50 1.18
CA GLY A 185 3.35 24.50 2.05
C GLY A 185 4.36 23.55 2.72
N SER A 186 3.84 22.71 3.60
CA SER A 186 4.57 21.67 4.32
C SER A 186 3.62 20.52 4.67
N GLY A 187 4.15 19.39 5.11
CA GLY A 187 3.39 18.15 5.27
C GLY A 187 3.39 17.30 4.00
N ASN A 188 2.52 16.30 3.91
CA ASN A 188 2.34 15.42 2.74
C ASN A 188 3.60 14.69 2.24
N TYR A 189 4.72 14.69 2.98
CA TYR A 189 5.96 14.04 2.52
C TYR A 189 5.76 12.57 2.22
N GLY A 190 4.92 11.86 3.01
CA GLY A 190 4.56 10.47 2.75
C GLY A 190 3.78 10.28 1.44
N ILE A 191 2.93 11.23 1.04
CA ILE A 191 2.23 11.16 -0.26
C ILE A 191 3.20 11.53 -1.41
N PHE A 192 4.12 12.46 -1.19
CA PHE A 192 5.19 12.72 -2.17
C PHE A 192 6.10 11.49 -2.36
N ASP A 193 6.34 10.69 -1.32
CA ASP A 193 7.06 9.41 -1.43
C ASP A 193 6.30 8.42 -2.33
N GLN A 194 4.99 8.29 -2.13
CA GLN A 194 4.12 7.46 -2.98
C GLN A 194 4.12 7.94 -4.43
N LEU A 195 4.08 9.25 -4.66
CA LEU A 195 4.20 9.84 -6.00
C LEU A 195 5.57 9.54 -6.62
N ALA A 196 6.66 9.59 -5.84
CA ALA A 196 7.98 9.21 -6.31
C ALA A 196 8.06 7.72 -6.67
N ALA A 197 7.43 6.84 -5.90
CA ALA A 197 7.31 5.42 -6.24
C ALA A 197 6.54 5.21 -7.55
N LEU A 198 5.46 5.95 -7.79
CA LEU A 198 4.72 5.90 -9.06
C LEU A 198 5.57 6.40 -10.25
N LYS A 199 6.37 7.43 -10.06
CA LYS A 199 7.35 7.89 -11.06
C LYS A 199 8.39 6.83 -11.33
N TRP A 200 8.90 6.17 -10.28
CA TRP A 200 9.82 5.06 -10.43
C TRP A 200 9.18 3.89 -11.22
N VAL A 201 7.93 3.52 -10.90
CA VAL A 201 7.17 2.50 -11.65
C VAL A 201 7.08 2.88 -13.13
N LYS A 202 6.72 4.13 -13.43
CA LYS A 202 6.63 4.63 -14.83
C LYS A 202 7.94 4.47 -15.58
N GLN A 203 9.08 4.66 -14.94
CA GLN A 203 10.39 4.63 -15.57
C GLN A 203 10.97 3.21 -15.69
N ASN A 204 10.64 2.30 -14.76
CA ASN A 204 11.38 1.06 -14.58
C ASN A 204 10.57 -0.22 -14.81
N ILE A 205 9.23 -0.17 -14.71
CA ILE A 205 8.41 -1.39 -14.62
C ILE A 205 8.44 -2.25 -15.89
N GLU A 206 8.82 -1.71 -17.04
CA GLU A 206 9.02 -2.48 -18.26
C GLU A 206 10.12 -3.55 -18.11
N ALA A 207 11.15 -3.28 -17.31
CA ALA A 207 12.19 -4.28 -17.01
C ALA A 207 11.63 -5.52 -16.30
N PHE A 208 10.51 -5.37 -15.61
CA PHE A 208 9.80 -6.44 -14.92
C PHE A 208 8.64 -7.05 -15.74
N GLY A 209 8.53 -6.67 -17.02
CA GLY A 209 7.45 -7.11 -17.91
C GLY A 209 6.14 -6.34 -17.74
N GLY A 210 6.09 -5.30 -16.91
CA GLY A 210 4.92 -4.48 -16.66
C GLY A 210 4.70 -3.40 -17.74
N ASN A 211 3.46 -2.95 -17.86
CA ASN A 211 3.08 -1.83 -18.74
C ASN A 211 2.98 -0.53 -17.92
N PRO A 212 3.90 0.45 -18.14
CA PRO A 212 3.88 1.72 -17.41
C PRO A 212 2.66 2.61 -17.73
N ASP A 213 1.87 2.25 -18.75
CA ASP A 213 0.63 2.92 -19.16
C ASP A 213 -0.63 2.16 -18.74
N ASN A 214 -0.49 1.13 -17.91
CA ASN A 214 -1.58 0.35 -17.35
C ASN A 214 -1.36 0.09 -15.85
N VAL A 215 -1.37 1.16 -15.06
CA VAL A 215 -1.11 1.15 -13.62
C VAL A 215 -2.41 1.38 -12.85
N THR A 216 -2.74 0.44 -11.97
CA THR A 216 -3.82 0.55 -11.00
C THR A 216 -3.23 0.80 -9.62
N VAL A 217 -3.56 1.93 -9.00
CA VAL A 217 -3.19 2.19 -7.60
C VAL A 217 -4.32 1.72 -6.69
N PHE A 218 -3.99 0.99 -5.64
CA PHE A 218 -4.98 0.52 -4.69
C PHE A 218 -4.45 0.59 -3.25
N GLY A 219 -5.36 0.78 -2.30
CA GLY A 219 -4.99 0.91 -0.90
C GLY A 219 -6.21 0.82 0.02
N GLN A 220 -5.95 0.45 1.27
CA GLN A 220 -6.96 0.25 2.29
C GLN A 220 -6.75 1.25 3.43
N SER A 221 -7.85 1.71 4.08
CA SER A 221 -7.76 2.63 5.23
C SER A 221 -6.98 3.91 4.89
N ALA A 222 -5.92 4.24 5.63
CA ALA A 222 -5.04 5.36 5.28
C ALA A 222 -4.42 5.23 3.89
N GLY A 223 -4.18 4.00 3.39
CA GLY A 223 -3.80 3.74 2.01
C GLY A 223 -4.88 4.16 1.01
N ALA A 224 -6.16 3.94 1.32
CA ALA A 224 -7.26 4.45 0.51
C ALA A 224 -7.32 5.98 0.52
N GLY A 225 -7.07 6.62 1.67
CA GLY A 225 -6.92 8.07 1.76
C GLY A 225 -5.74 8.59 0.94
N SER A 226 -4.64 7.83 0.90
CA SER A 226 -3.50 8.11 0.02
C SER A 226 -3.86 8.02 -1.45
N VAL A 227 -4.57 6.96 -1.86
CA VAL A 227 -5.07 6.80 -3.24
C VAL A 227 -5.93 8.00 -3.61
N GLN A 228 -6.85 8.40 -2.71
CA GLN A 228 -7.73 9.54 -2.96
C GLN A 228 -6.96 10.86 -3.05
N ALA A 229 -5.93 11.08 -2.22
CA ALA A 229 -5.05 12.25 -2.33
C ALA A 229 -4.30 12.27 -3.67
N LEU A 230 -3.77 11.12 -4.11
CA LEU A 230 -3.07 11.00 -5.37
C LEU A 230 -3.97 11.28 -6.59
N ILE A 231 -5.17 10.69 -6.64
CA ILE A 231 -6.10 10.94 -7.76
C ILE A 231 -6.64 12.37 -7.78
N SER A 232 -6.60 13.07 -6.65
CA SER A 232 -7.00 14.49 -6.51
C SER A 232 -5.84 15.45 -6.81
N SER A 233 -4.62 14.93 -7.01
CA SER A 233 -3.43 15.74 -7.28
C SER A 233 -3.16 15.88 -8.78
N PRO A 234 -2.99 17.09 -9.31
CA PRO A 234 -2.58 17.27 -10.69
C PRO A 234 -1.19 16.67 -10.98
N LEU A 235 -0.35 16.49 -9.94
CA LEU A 235 0.99 15.93 -10.05
C LEU A 235 0.98 14.42 -10.38
N ALA A 236 -0.13 13.72 -10.11
CA ALA A 236 -0.26 12.28 -10.37
C ALA A 236 -0.81 11.98 -11.78
N LYS A 237 -1.15 13.00 -12.56
CA LYS A 237 -1.69 12.83 -13.91
C LYS A 237 -0.69 12.09 -14.81
N GLY A 238 -1.18 11.01 -15.47
CA GLY A 238 -0.36 10.17 -16.37
C GLY A 238 0.38 9.02 -15.68
N TYR A 239 0.37 8.95 -14.34
CA TYR A 239 0.95 7.83 -13.60
C TYR A 239 -0.09 6.80 -13.13
N ILE A 240 -1.37 7.13 -13.14
CA ILE A 240 -2.47 6.29 -12.64
C ILE A 240 -3.53 6.17 -13.74
N GLN A 241 -3.90 4.94 -14.10
CA GLN A 241 -4.94 4.65 -15.09
C GLN A 241 -6.20 4.04 -14.47
N ARG A 242 -6.13 3.52 -13.23
CA ARG A 242 -7.27 3.02 -12.44
C ARG A 242 -7.00 3.16 -10.96
N ALA A 243 -8.05 3.20 -10.15
CA ALA A 243 -7.90 3.27 -8.71
C ALA A 243 -8.90 2.36 -7.98
N ILE A 244 -8.42 1.72 -6.89
CA ILE A 244 -9.27 0.94 -5.97
C ILE A 244 -9.12 1.57 -4.58
N ILE A 245 -10.24 1.97 -3.98
CA ILE A 245 -10.31 2.70 -2.72
C ILE A 245 -11.03 1.82 -1.70
N GLN A 246 -10.30 1.28 -0.70
CA GLN A 246 -10.81 0.27 0.23
C GLN A 246 -10.93 0.85 1.66
N SER A 247 -12.15 0.91 2.19
CA SER A 247 -12.41 1.26 3.60
C SER A 247 -11.73 2.55 4.10
N GLY A 248 -11.77 3.64 3.32
CA GLY A 248 -11.08 4.87 3.77
C GLY A 248 -11.46 6.14 3.04
N GLY A 249 -11.84 6.05 1.78
CA GLY A 249 -12.12 7.19 0.93
C GLY A 249 -13.59 7.29 0.50
N GLY A 250 -13.81 7.91 -0.66
CA GLY A 250 -15.12 8.22 -1.21
C GLY A 250 -15.58 9.63 -0.90
N LEU A 251 -16.85 9.95 -1.17
CA LEU A 251 -17.39 11.30 -0.93
C LEU A 251 -17.85 11.42 0.53
N GLY A 252 -17.06 12.14 1.36
CA GLY A 252 -17.33 12.27 2.79
C GLY A 252 -16.92 11.02 3.61
N GLY A 253 -15.91 10.29 3.16
CA GLY A 253 -15.32 9.16 3.89
C GLY A 253 -14.67 9.55 5.22
N ILE A 254 -14.20 8.56 5.96
CA ILE A 254 -13.63 8.77 7.31
C ILE A 254 -12.27 9.47 7.29
N ILE A 255 -11.57 9.45 6.16
CA ILE A 255 -10.28 10.11 6.01
C ILE A 255 -10.51 11.44 5.30
N SER A 256 -10.35 12.52 6.05
CA SER A 256 -10.50 13.89 5.56
C SER A 256 -9.15 14.57 5.39
N THR A 257 -9.10 15.50 4.45
CA THR A 257 -7.95 16.39 4.26
C THR A 257 -8.06 17.57 5.24
N LYS A 258 -6.98 17.86 5.96
CA LYS A 258 -6.89 19.04 6.84
C LYS A 258 -6.58 20.31 6.03
N SER A 259 -6.96 21.47 6.56
CA SER A 259 -6.36 22.74 6.09
C SER A 259 -4.86 22.76 6.46
N LEU A 260 -4.05 23.53 5.71
CA LEU A 260 -2.65 23.74 6.08
C LEU A 260 -2.52 24.35 7.47
N GLN A 261 -3.41 25.30 7.80
CA GLN A 261 -3.42 25.95 9.11
C GLN A 261 -3.65 24.94 10.24
N ASP A 262 -4.65 24.06 10.16
CA ASP A 262 -4.93 23.05 11.19
C ASP A 262 -3.76 22.05 11.31
N ALA A 263 -3.15 21.69 10.18
CA ALA A 263 -1.98 20.81 10.16
C ALA A 263 -0.75 21.47 10.80
N GLU A 264 -0.50 22.75 10.52
CA GLU A 264 0.58 23.53 11.15
C GLU A 264 0.35 23.78 12.64
N GLU A 265 -0.89 23.98 13.09
CA GLU A 265 -1.23 24.11 14.51
C GLU A 265 -0.93 22.81 15.27
N ALA A 266 -1.31 21.67 14.70
CA ALA A 266 -0.96 20.35 15.25
C ALA A 266 0.56 20.13 15.26
N GLY A 267 1.27 20.53 14.21
CA GLY A 267 2.72 20.42 14.12
C GLY A 267 3.45 21.32 15.14
N LYS A 268 2.98 22.54 15.38
CA LYS A 268 3.50 23.41 16.43
C LYS A 268 3.37 22.78 17.81
N ALA A 269 2.17 22.26 18.15
CA ALA A 269 1.95 21.61 19.44
C ALA A 269 2.86 20.40 19.65
N MET A 270 3.09 19.62 18.59
CA MET A 270 4.04 18.49 18.61
C MET A 270 5.47 18.96 18.80
N TRP A 271 5.85 20.03 18.12
CA TRP A 271 7.18 20.63 18.20
C TRP A 271 7.46 21.19 19.60
N GLU A 272 6.51 21.89 20.18
CA GLU A 272 6.59 22.39 21.56
C GLU A 272 6.76 21.24 22.57
N ALA A 273 6.05 20.13 22.37
CA ALA A 273 6.18 18.93 23.21
C ALA A 273 7.58 18.29 23.14
N SER A 274 8.33 18.53 22.06
CA SER A 274 9.72 18.05 21.91
C SER A 274 10.75 18.82 22.73
N GLY A 275 10.44 20.06 23.12
CA GLY A 275 11.38 20.98 23.76
C GLY A 275 12.40 21.63 22.81
N TYR A 276 12.35 21.32 21.51
CA TYR A 276 13.20 21.94 20.49
C TYR A 276 12.58 23.26 19.99
N THR A 277 13.39 24.25 19.64
CA THR A 277 12.93 25.59 19.25
C THR A 277 13.37 26.02 17.86
N THR A 278 14.23 25.23 17.18
CA THR A 278 14.68 25.52 15.83
C THR A 278 14.61 24.31 14.92
N LEU A 279 14.50 24.54 13.61
CA LEU A 279 14.46 23.48 12.60
C LEU A 279 15.75 22.62 12.62
N GLU A 280 16.91 23.25 12.83
CA GLU A 280 18.19 22.56 12.93
C GLU A 280 18.21 21.59 14.11
N GLN A 281 17.69 22.01 15.28
CA GLN A 281 17.59 21.13 16.46
C GLN A 281 16.70 19.91 16.15
N MET A 282 15.54 20.11 15.50
CA MET A 282 14.66 19.03 15.14
C MET A 282 15.27 18.09 14.08
N ARG A 283 15.99 18.63 13.10
CA ARG A 283 16.72 17.80 12.12
C ARG A 283 17.85 17.01 12.75
N ALA A 284 18.55 17.60 13.69
CA ALA A 284 19.61 16.94 14.45
C ALA A 284 19.08 15.97 15.52
N CYS A 285 17.77 15.90 15.75
CA CYS A 285 17.17 15.02 16.73
C CYS A 285 17.49 13.55 16.39
N PRO A 286 18.12 12.79 17.32
CA PRO A 286 18.36 11.38 17.09
C PRO A 286 17.05 10.59 16.86
N THR A 287 17.13 9.56 16.04
CA THR A 287 15.95 8.77 15.62
C THR A 287 15.18 8.15 16.79
N ASP A 288 15.88 7.69 17.83
CA ASP A 288 15.27 7.14 19.06
C ASP A 288 14.47 8.20 19.84
N LYS A 289 14.93 9.45 19.82
CA LYS A 289 14.21 10.59 20.41
C LYS A 289 12.96 10.97 19.63
N PHE A 290 12.93 10.73 18.36
CA PHE A 290 11.73 10.97 17.52
C PHE A 290 10.52 10.20 18.02
N GLN A 291 10.68 8.92 18.32
CA GLN A 291 9.62 8.09 18.87
C GLN A 291 9.14 8.60 20.23
N GLU A 292 10.06 9.04 21.09
CA GLU A 292 9.73 9.62 22.40
C GLU A 292 8.91 10.91 22.26
N VAL A 293 9.29 11.81 21.34
CA VAL A 293 8.56 13.06 21.03
C VAL A 293 7.15 12.73 20.56
N MET A 294 7.01 11.82 19.60
CA MET A 294 5.72 11.39 19.06
C MET A 294 4.82 10.82 20.17
N MET A 295 5.35 9.93 21.01
CA MET A 295 4.62 9.33 22.13
C MET A 295 4.21 10.37 23.18
N THR A 296 5.07 11.36 23.43
CA THR A 296 4.77 12.45 24.37
C THR A 296 3.62 13.31 23.85
N TYR A 297 3.67 13.69 22.57
CA TYR A 297 2.59 14.43 21.93
C TYR A 297 1.26 13.65 21.97
N MET A 298 1.27 12.37 21.59
CA MET A 298 0.07 11.53 21.61
C MET A 298 -0.58 11.46 23.01
N LYS A 299 0.20 11.47 24.08
CA LYS A 299 -0.30 11.53 25.47
C LYS A 299 -0.95 12.88 25.83
N THR A 300 -0.60 13.97 25.15
CA THR A 300 -1.19 15.30 25.38
C THR A 300 -2.56 15.46 24.72
N LEU A 301 -2.90 14.62 23.73
CA LEU A 301 -4.18 14.64 23.06
C LEU A 301 -5.27 14.12 23.99
N LYS A 302 -6.07 15.00 24.57
CA LYS A 302 -7.17 14.66 25.51
C LYS A 302 -8.37 14.00 24.83
N THR A 303 -8.58 14.29 23.55
CA THR A 303 -9.63 13.71 22.72
C THR A 303 -9.09 13.48 21.31
N PHE A 304 -9.39 12.32 20.75
CA PHE A 304 -9.00 11.97 19.40
C PHE A 304 -10.01 12.59 18.42
N ASN A 305 -9.77 13.83 18.01
CA ASN A 305 -10.55 14.49 16.97
C ASN A 305 -9.94 14.19 15.59
N GLY A 306 -10.18 12.99 15.08
CA GLY A 306 -9.65 12.55 13.78
C GLY A 306 -8.20 12.05 13.86
N LEU A 307 -7.62 11.71 12.69
CA LEU A 307 -6.26 11.19 12.63
C LEU A 307 -5.24 12.31 12.94
N PRO A 308 -4.27 12.08 13.86
CA PRO A 308 -3.26 13.10 14.19
C PRO A 308 -2.41 13.45 12.96
N TYR A 309 -2.20 12.47 12.08
CA TYR A 309 -1.53 12.62 10.80
C TYR A 309 -2.50 12.30 9.67
N SER A 310 -2.56 13.15 8.67
CA SER A 310 -3.37 12.96 7.46
C SER A 310 -2.87 13.91 6.38
N PRO A 311 -3.20 13.68 5.11
CA PRO A 311 -2.93 14.64 4.06
C PRO A 311 -3.55 16.01 4.38
N CYS A 312 -2.89 17.09 3.97
CA CYS A 312 -3.38 18.47 4.13
C CYS A 312 -3.37 19.22 2.79
N VAL A 313 -4.13 20.30 2.73
CA VAL A 313 -4.14 21.21 1.58
C VAL A 313 -2.88 22.08 1.65
N ASP A 314 -1.80 21.59 1.04
CA ASP A 314 -0.48 22.23 1.06
C ASP A 314 -0.26 23.22 -0.10
N GLY A 315 -1.17 23.26 -1.06
CA GLY A 315 -1.06 24.12 -2.25
C GLY A 315 -0.11 23.59 -3.33
N GLN A 316 0.53 22.42 -3.12
CA GLN A 316 1.41 21.78 -4.10
C GLN A 316 0.87 20.41 -4.53
N LEU A 317 0.75 19.48 -3.60
CA LEU A 317 0.16 18.17 -3.84
C LEU A 317 -1.35 18.30 -3.97
N LEU A 318 -1.97 19.01 -3.04
CA LEU A 318 -3.40 19.27 -2.99
C LEU A 318 -3.67 20.77 -2.97
N GLU A 319 -4.32 21.27 -4.02
CA GLU A 319 -4.74 22.67 -4.14
C GLU A 319 -6.02 22.95 -3.35
N ALA A 320 -6.83 21.91 -3.11
CA ALA A 320 -8.06 21.94 -2.31
C ALA A 320 -8.24 20.61 -1.57
N SER A 321 -9.23 20.51 -0.68
CA SER A 321 -9.56 19.24 -0.04
C SER A 321 -9.97 18.20 -1.09
N VAL A 322 -9.69 16.92 -0.82
CA VAL A 322 -10.09 15.84 -1.73
C VAL A 322 -11.61 15.83 -1.99
N HIS A 323 -12.39 16.30 -1.02
CA HIS A 323 -13.84 16.47 -1.15
C HIS A 323 -14.20 17.56 -2.17
N ASP A 324 -13.56 18.73 -2.06
CA ASP A 324 -13.82 19.86 -2.96
C ASP A 324 -13.31 19.56 -4.38
N VAL A 325 -12.16 18.91 -4.51
CA VAL A 325 -11.65 18.44 -5.81
C VAL A 325 -12.66 17.54 -6.51
N ALA A 326 -13.26 16.57 -5.77
CA ALA A 326 -14.30 15.70 -6.30
C ALA A 326 -15.57 16.46 -6.71
N LEU A 327 -16.06 17.37 -5.87
CA LEU A 327 -17.25 18.18 -6.20
C LEU A 327 -17.02 19.07 -7.43
N GLN A 328 -15.80 19.50 -7.67
CA GLN A 328 -15.39 20.33 -8.83
C GLN A 328 -15.08 19.51 -10.07
N ASN A 329 -15.14 18.16 -10.01
CA ASN A 329 -14.79 17.25 -11.11
C ASN A 329 -13.33 17.41 -11.59
N ASN A 330 -12.40 17.63 -10.63
CA ASN A 330 -10.99 17.88 -10.90
C ASN A 330 -10.08 16.68 -10.56
N GLU A 331 -10.62 15.60 -9.98
CA GLU A 331 -9.87 14.35 -9.81
C GLU A 331 -9.66 13.64 -11.16
N LEU A 332 -8.72 12.70 -11.19
CA LEU A 332 -8.41 11.96 -12.40
C LEU A 332 -9.67 11.27 -12.97
N ASP A 333 -9.92 11.45 -14.26
CA ASP A 333 -11.01 10.76 -14.98
C ASP A 333 -10.55 9.36 -15.42
N ILE A 334 -10.70 8.40 -14.52
CA ILE A 334 -10.27 7.00 -14.67
C ILE A 334 -11.35 6.07 -14.09
N PRO A 335 -11.34 4.76 -14.41
CA PRO A 335 -12.20 3.79 -13.75
C PRO A 335 -11.90 3.65 -12.25
N TYR A 336 -12.96 3.50 -11.45
CA TYR A 336 -12.90 3.33 -10.00
C TYR A 336 -13.59 2.06 -9.51
N MET A 337 -12.98 1.40 -8.54
CA MET A 337 -13.59 0.43 -7.66
C MET A 337 -13.48 0.96 -6.23
N ILE A 338 -14.55 0.87 -5.45
CA ILE A 338 -14.57 1.38 -4.08
C ILE A 338 -15.41 0.48 -3.18
N GLY A 339 -15.01 0.31 -1.93
CA GLY A 339 -15.80 -0.53 -1.03
C GLY A 339 -15.40 -0.42 0.43
N TYR A 340 -16.03 -1.29 1.21
CA TYR A 340 -15.93 -1.29 2.67
C TYR A 340 -16.23 -2.70 3.20
N THR A 341 -15.98 -2.93 4.50
CA THR A 341 -16.38 -4.16 5.21
C THR A 341 -17.66 -3.95 6.00
N SER A 342 -18.46 -5.01 6.24
CA SER A 342 -19.77 -4.87 6.90
C SER A 342 -19.66 -4.45 8.37
N GLU A 343 -18.56 -4.82 9.05
CA GLU A 343 -18.24 -4.46 10.44
C GLU A 343 -17.04 -3.49 10.50
N ASP A 344 -16.97 -2.56 9.55
CA ASP A 344 -15.93 -1.53 9.45
C ASP A 344 -15.94 -0.56 10.65
N ILE A 345 -14.96 0.35 10.74
CA ILE A 345 -14.87 1.38 11.80
C ILE A 345 -16.15 2.21 11.89
N ALA A 346 -16.76 2.54 10.74
CA ALA A 346 -18.02 3.29 10.65
C ALA A 346 -18.82 2.82 9.41
N PRO A 347 -19.40 1.61 9.42
CA PRO A 347 -19.98 1.00 8.23
C PRO A 347 -21.02 1.88 7.51
N PRO A 348 -21.94 2.58 8.19
CA PRO A 348 -22.90 3.45 7.52
C PRO A 348 -22.23 4.63 6.78
N VAL A 349 -21.16 5.19 7.34
CA VAL A 349 -20.40 6.30 6.73
C VAL A 349 -19.64 5.79 5.51
N MET A 350 -18.95 4.64 5.63
CA MET A 350 -18.20 4.02 4.54
C MET A 350 -19.12 3.65 3.36
N LYS A 351 -20.25 2.99 3.64
CA LYS A 351 -21.26 2.68 2.64
C LYS A 351 -21.73 3.92 1.90
N LYS A 352 -22.12 4.95 2.65
CA LYS A 352 -22.59 6.20 2.08
C LYS A 352 -21.52 6.86 1.22
N ALA A 353 -20.30 6.94 1.70
CA ALA A 353 -19.18 7.54 0.98
C ALA A 353 -18.87 6.84 -0.34
N ALA A 354 -18.90 5.50 -0.35
CA ALA A 354 -18.66 4.70 -1.56
C ALA A 354 -19.80 4.87 -2.60
N VAL A 355 -21.04 4.84 -2.16
CA VAL A 355 -22.21 5.03 -3.04
C VAL A 355 -22.25 6.45 -3.58
N ASP A 356 -22.12 7.46 -2.72
CA ASP A 356 -22.14 8.86 -3.13
C ASP A 356 -21.00 9.20 -4.10
N TRP A 357 -19.83 8.58 -3.94
CA TRP A 357 -18.73 8.69 -4.90
C TRP A 357 -19.16 8.23 -6.30
N SER A 358 -19.75 7.05 -6.40
CA SER A 358 -20.20 6.52 -7.68
C SER A 358 -21.30 7.35 -8.33
N LEU A 359 -22.28 7.80 -7.52
CA LEU A 359 -23.37 8.66 -7.98
C LEU A 359 -22.88 10.06 -8.41
N LEU A 360 -21.82 10.56 -7.76
CA LEU A 360 -21.19 11.82 -8.17
C LEU A 360 -20.52 11.67 -9.54
N LEU A 361 -19.77 10.60 -9.76
CA LEU A 361 -19.16 10.31 -11.07
C LEU A 361 -20.22 10.20 -12.18
N GLU A 362 -21.32 9.48 -11.94
CA GLU A 362 -22.44 9.40 -12.89
C GLU A 362 -23.04 10.78 -13.18
N LYS A 363 -23.30 11.58 -12.13
CA LYS A 363 -23.83 12.95 -12.27
C LYS A 363 -22.89 13.85 -13.08
N GLN A 364 -21.60 13.63 -13.01
CA GLN A 364 -20.57 14.36 -13.76
C GLN A 364 -20.36 13.82 -15.18
N GLY A 365 -21.15 12.82 -15.61
CA GLY A 365 -21.06 12.22 -16.93
C GLY A 365 -19.87 11.25 -17.10
N ARG A 366 -19.29 10.79 -15.98
CA ARG A 366 -18.18 9.86 -15.94
C ARG A 366 -18.66 8.42 -15.74
N GLN A 367 -17.75 7.45 -15.87
CA GLN A 367 -18.05 6.05 -15.58
C GLN A 367 -18.35 5.87 -14.09
N PRO A 368 -19.55 5.34 -13.72
CA PRO A 368 -19.85 5.01 -12.33
C PRO A 368 -18.89 3.94 -11.79
N ALA A 369 -18.60 4.02 -10.49
CA ALA A 369 -17.70 3.08 -9.84
C ALA A 369 -18.34 1.70 -9.61
N TYR A 370 -17.50 0.68 -9.51
CA TYR A 370 -17.89 -0.62 -8.97
C TYR A 370 -17.81 -0.55 -7.45
N VAL A 371 -18.96 -0.74 -6.77
CA VAL A 371 -19.05 -0.66 -5.31
C VAL A 371 -19.18 -2.06 -4.72
N TYR A 372 -18.45 -2.34 -3.61
CA TYR A 372 -18.56 -3.61 -2.89
C TYR A 372 -18.75 -3.42 -1.38
N CYS A 373 -19.31 -4.46 -0.76
CA CYS A 373 -19.27 -4.71 0.67
C CYS A 373 -18.65 -6.10 0.90
N PHE A 374 -17.54 -6.17 1.62
CA PHE A 374 -17.03 -7.44 2.12
C PHE A 374 -17.80 -7.78 3.40
N SER A 375 -18.52 -8.88 3.42
CA SER A 375 -19.42 -9.24 4.52
C SER A 375 -19.18 -10.68 5.03
N ARG A 376 -18.05 -11.31 4.68
CA ARG A 376 -17.65 -12.61 5.21
C ARG A 376 -17.29 -12.48 6.68
N ASP A 377 -18.06 -13.11 7.53
CA ASP A 377 -17.74 -13.32 8.94
C ASP A 377 -16.53 -14.27 9.04
N LEU A 378 -15.35 -13.72 9.40
CA LEU A 378 -14.11 -14.49 9.39
C LEU A 378 -14.16 -15.62 10.42
N PRO A 379 -13.71 -16.83 10.05
CA PRO A 379 -13.68 -17.94 11.00
C PRO A 379 -12.68 -17.71 12.13
N GLY A 380 -12.94 -18.32 13.30
CA GLY A 380 -12.08 -18.24 14.48
C GLY A 380 -12.64 -17.32 15.56
N GLU A 381 -11.76 -16.92 16.46
CA GLU A 381 -12.15 -16.15 17.64
C GLU A 381 -12.28 -14.66 17.34
N ASP A 382 -13.35 -14.05 17.81
CA ASP A 382 -13.50 -12.60 17.89
C ASP A 382 -12.66 -12.02 19.04
N MET A 383 -12.25 -10.76 18.92
CA MET A 383 -11.56 -10.05 19.99
C MET A 383 -12.40 -8.86 20.48
N PRO A 384 -12.64 -8.73 21.80
CA PRO A 384 -13.38 -7.60 22.34
C PRO A 384 -12.61 -6.29 22.24
N ALA A 385 -13.32 -5.16 22.19
CA ALA A 385 -12.79 -3.79 22.07
C ALA A 385 -11.63 -3.47 23.01
N ALA A 386 -11.69 -3.93 24.26
CA ALA A 386 -10.63 -3.71 25.26
C ALA A 386 -9.25 -4.25 24.83
N GLN A 387 -9.21 -5.20 23.91
CA GLN A 387 -7.98 -5.79 23.36
C GLN A 387 -7.64 -5.28 21.96
N GLY A 388 -8.60 -4.68 21.24
CA GLY A 388 -8.46 -4.27 19.84
C GLY A 388 -8.18 -2.79 19.62
N GLY A 389 -8.64 -1.92 20.47
CA GLY A 389 -8.41 -0.46 20.38
C GLY A 389 -9.37 0.33 19.49
N PHE A 390 -10.07 -0.31 18.53
CA PHE A 390 -11.00 0.33 17.58
C PHE A 390 -12.44 -0.22 17.62
N GLY A 391 -12.85 -0.81 18.71
CA GLY A 391 -14.12 -1.52 18.83
C GLY A 391 -13.93 -3.03 18.81
N ASP A 392 -15.02 -3.78 18.84
CA ASP A 392 -14.97 -5.24 18.74
C ASP A 392 -14.48 -5.63 17.33
N MET A 393 -13.45 -6.48 17.29
CA MET A 393 -12.92 -7.02 16.05
C MET A 393 -13.58 -8.38 15.80
N LYS A 394 -14.72 -8.34 15.17
CA LYS A 394 -15.58 -9.50 14.87
C LYS A 394 -16.12 -9.40 13.46
N GLY A 395 -16.60 -10.53 12.94
CA GLY A 395 -17.22 -10.58 11.63
C GLY A 395 -16.25 -10.13 10.53
N ALA A 396 -16.77 -9.34 9.62
CA ALA A 396 -16.02 -8.69 8.56
C ALA A 396 -15.48 -7.33 9.07
N PHE A 397 -14.54 -7.37 10.03
CA PHE A 397 -13.94 -6.19 10.64
C PHE A 397 -13.08 -5.38 9.64
N HIS A 398 -12.71 -4.15 10.01
CA HIS A 398 -11.84 -3.28 9.21
C HIS A 398 -10.51 -3.97 8.86
N SER A 399 -10.17 -4.08 7.59
CA SER A 399 -9.01 -4.77 7.00
C SER A 399 -9.13 -6.30 6.83
N SER A 400 -10.25 -6.91 7.20
CA SER A 400 -10.42 -8.36 7.12
C SER A 400 -10.42 -8.91 5.69
N GLU A 401 -10.78 -8.09 4.70
CA GLU A 401 -10.77 -8.47 3.29
C GLU A 401 -9.37 -8.63 2.71
N LEU A 402 -8.32 -8.13 3.39
CA LEU A 402 -6.95 -8.13 2.88
C LEU A 402 -6.44 -9.55 2.62
N TRP A 403 -6.65 -10.48 3.53
CA TRP A 403 -6.31 -11.89 3.36
C TRP A 403 -6.90 -12.49 2.08
N TYR A 404 -8.16 -12.16 1.80
CA TYR A 404 -8.88 -12.69 0.65
C TYR A 404 -8.42 -12.06 -0.66
N MET A 405 -8.30 -10.73 -0.71
CA MET A 405 -7.95 -10.06 -1.94
C MET A 405 -6.48 -10.23 -2.34
N PHE A 406 -5.58 -10.51 -1.38
CA PHE A 406 -4.19 -10.87 -1.69
C PHE A 406 -4.01 -12.38 -1.96
N GLY A 407 -5.00 -13.22 -1.64
CA GLY A 407 -4.89 -14.67 -1.82
C GLY A 407 -3.93 -15.33 -0.82
N THR A 408 -3.83 -14.78 0.39
CA THR A 408 -2.83 -15.17 1.42
C THR A 408 -3.46 -15.85 2.63
N LEU A 409 -4.61 -16.53 2.44
CA LEU A 409 -5.34 -17.19 3.51
C LEU A 409 -4.52 -18.30 4.21
N ASP A 410 -3.60 -18.93 3.50
CA ASP A 410 -2.67 -19.93 4.02
C ASP A 410 -1.66 -19.38 5.03
N LYS A 411 -1.39 -18.07 4.99
CA LYS A 411 -0.53 -17.34 5.94
C LYS A 411 -1.30 -16.86 7.17
N CYS A 412 -2.63 -16.91 7.11
CA CYS A 412 -3.50 -16.47 8.21
C CYS A 412 -3.58 -17.53 9.32
N TRP A 413 -3.56 -17.08 10.57
CA TRP A 413 -3.71 -17.98 11.74
C TRP A 413 -5.13 -18.55 11.89
N ARG A 414 -6.13 -17.98 11.18
CA ARG A 414 -7.53 -18.36 11.29
C ARG A 414 -7.78 -19.71 10.61
N PRO A 415 -8.73 -20.54 11.10
CA PRO A 415 -9.07 -21.82 10.50
C PRO A 415 -9.91 -21.64 9.23
N MET A 416 -9.26 -21.14 8.17
CA MET A 416 -9.92 -20.91 6.88
C MET A 416 -10.45 -22.19 6.27
N GLU A 417 -11.67 -22.13 5.75
CA GLU A 417 -12.38 -23.24 5.14
C GLU A 417 -12.30 -23.18 3.60
N LYS A 418 -12.68 -24.26 2.93
CA LYS A 418 -12.70 -24.33 1.45
C LYS A 418 -13.45 -23.17 0.81
N VAL A 419 -14.59 -22.77 1.39
CA VAL A 419 -15.42 -21.67 0.88
C VAL A 419 -14.70 -20.32 0.98
N ASP A 420 -13.77 -20.16 1.93
CA ASP A 420 -12.95 -18.96 2.06
C ASP A 420 -11.92 -18.88 0.92
N TYR A 421 -11.28 -19.99 0.57
CA TYR A 421 -10.38 -20.05 -0.58
C TYR A 421 -11.11 -19.80 -1.90
N GLU A 422 -12.33 -20.31 -2.07
CA GLU A 422 -13.16 -20.04 -3.24
C GLU A 422 -13.56 -18.54 -3.32
N LEU A 423 -13.87 -17.90 -2.21
CA LEU A 423 -14.11 -16.44 -2.15
C LEU A 423 -12.86 -15.66 -2.47
N SER A 424 -11.71 -16.04 -1.88
CA SER A 424 -10.41 -15.41 -2.13
C SER A 424 -10.03 -15.45 -3.60
N GLU A 425 -10.11 -16.62 -4.24
CA GLU A 425 -9.83 -16.80 -5.68
C GLU A 425 -10.71 -15.89 -6.54
N ARG A 426 -11.99 -15.77 -6.18
CA ARG A 426 -12.95 -14.89 -6.85
C ARG A 426 -12.57 -13.41 -6.66
N MET A 427 -12.16 -13.01 -5.46
CA MET A 427 -11.74 -11.63 -5.17
C MET A 427 -10.44 -11.27 -5.90
N VAL A 428 -9.41 -12.11 -5.86
CA VAL A 428 -8.18 -11.94 -6.65
C VAL A 428 -8.51 -11.77 -8.13
N SER A 429 -9.45 -12.58 -8.65
CA SER A 429 -9.89 -12.49 -10.04
C SER A 429 -10.58 -11.17 -10.35
N TYR A 430 -11.46 -10.66 -9.47
CA TYR A 430 -12.10 -9.34 -9.65
C TYR A 430 -11.08 -8.20 -9.67
N TRP A 431 -10.14 -8.17 -8.71
CA TRP A 431 -9.10 -7.13 -8.62
C TRP A 431 -8.18 -7.14 -9.85
N THR A 432 -7.71 -8.32 -10.24
CA THR A 432 -6.83 -8.44 -11.41
C THR A 432 -7.55 -8.17 -12.73
N ASN A 433 -8.82 -8.56 -12.89
CA ASN A 433 -9.61 -8.20 -14.07
C ASN A 433 -9.82 -6.69 -14.18
N PHE A 434 -10.13 -6.03 -13.03
CA PHE A 434 -10.25 -4.58 -12.99
C PHE A 434 -8.94 -3.90 -13.41
N ALA A 435 -7.79 -4.39 -12.93
CA ALA A 435 -6.49 -3.88 -13.33
C ALA A 435 -6.20 -4.08 -14.83
N LYS A 436 -6.67 -5.17 -15.42
CA LYS A 436 -6.51 -5.46 -16.86
C LYS A 436 -7.37 -4.56 -17.74
N THR A 437 -8.63 -4.35 -17.36
CA THR A 437 -9.66 -3.83 -18.29
C THR A 437 -10.42 -2.61 -17.79
N GLY A 438 -10.37 -2.29 -16.49
CA GLY A 438 -11.25 -1.30 -15.83
C GLY A 438 -12.61 -1.87 -15.45
N SER A 439 -12.82 -3.17 -15.62
CA SER A 439 -14.02 -3.90 -15.17
C SER A 439 -13.60 -5.12 -14.33
N PRO A 440 -14.27 -5.40 -13.20
CA PRO A 440 -13.98 -6.58 -12.39
C PRO A 440 -14.48 -7.87 -13.06
N ASN A 441 -15.36 -7.77 -14.05
CA ASN A 441 -16.02 -8.91 -14.67
C ASN A 441 -15.06 -9.78 -15.50
N GLY A 442 -15.33 -11.08 -15.53
CA GLY A 442 -14.55 -12.06 -16.29
C GLY A 442 -15.28 -13.38 -16.37
N GLU A 443 -14.74 -14.31 -17.17
CA GLU A 443 -15.30 -15.63 -17.37
C GLU A 443 -15.42 -16.40 -16.04
N GLY A 444 -16.54 -17.04 -15.80
CA GLY A 444 -16.82 -17.83 -14.60
C GLY A 444 -17.13 -17.03 -13.33
N LEU A 445 -17.09 -15.69 -13.40
CA LEU A 445 -17.40 -14.83 -12.26
C LEU A 445 -18.87 -14.35 -12.29
N PRO A 446 -19.54 -14.23 -11.13
CA PRO A 446 -20.80 -13.51 -11.05
C PRO A 446 -20.65 -12.08 -11.58
N VAL A 447 -21.66 -11.61 -12.33
CA VAL A 447 -21.63 -10.27 -12.92
C VAL A 447 -21.72 -9.20 -11.83
N TRP A 448 -20.72 -8.36 -11.79
CA TRP A 448 -20.67 -7.18 -10.94
C TRP A 448 -21.01 -5.93 -11.76
N LYS A 449 -22.14 -5.30 -11.46
CA LYS A 449 -22.58 -4.08 -12.13
C LYS A 449 -22.02 -2.84 -11.46
N PRO A 450 -21.77 -1.74 -12.20
CA PRO A 450 -21.45 -0.47 -11.57
C PRO A 450 -22.64 0.04 -10.74
N CYS A 451 -22.36 0.80 -9.68
CA CYS A 451 -23.36 1.43 -8.84
C CYS A 451 -23.85 2.72 -9.50
N THR A 452 -25.13 2.75 -9.88
CA THR A 452 -25.76 3.88 -10.56
C THR A 452 -27.01 4.34 -9.82
N LYS A 453 -27.54 5.52 -10.18
CA LYS A 453 -28.81 5.99 -9.66
C LYS A 453 -29.99 5.06 -10.01
N ALA A 454 -29.92 4.42 -11.18
CA ALA A 454 -30.97 3.49 -11.65
C ALA A 454 -30.88 2.11 -10.98
N ASP A 455 -29.64 1.65 -10.70
CA ASP A 455 -29.35 0.37 -10.04
C ASP A 455 -28.26 0.61 -8.99
N ASN A 456 -28.68 0.83 -7.74
CA ASN A 456 -27.78 1.09 -6.61
C ASN A 456 -27.06 -0.20 -6.17
N HIS A 457 -26.39 -0.85 -7.14
CA HIS A 457 -25.75 -2.14 -6.97
C HIS A 457 -24.52 -2.05 -6.07
N ILE A 458 -24.50 -2.84 -5.02
CA ILE A 458 -23.34 -3.09 -4.16
C ILE A 458 -23.06 -4.57 -4.24
N GLN A 459 -21.88 -4.94 -4.74
CA GLN A 459 -21.46 -6.33 -4.81
C GLN A 459 -21.18 -6.85 -3.40
N ASP A 460 -21.96 -7.84 -2.98
CA ASP A 460 -21.68 -8.56 -1.74
C ASP A 460 -20.57 -9.59 -1.97
N LEU A 461 -19.47 -9.42 -1.24
CA LEU A 461 -18.32 -10.32 -1.24
C LEU A 461 -18.39 -11.19 0.01
N ASN A 462 -19.07 -12.34 -0.15
CA ASN A 462 -19.31 -13.32 0.90
C ASN A 462 -19.26 -14.74 0.33
N VAL A 463 -19.14 -15.71 1.22
CA VAL A 463 -19.40 -17.13 0.91
C VAL A 463 -20.90 -17.35 0.74
N LYS A 464 -21.29 -18.19 -0.21
CA LYS A 464 -22.68 -18.56 -0.45
C LYS A 464 -22.92 -19.99 0.01
#